data_21c47bfab16fed3061913957d7abd7f2
#
_entry.id   21c47bfab16fed3061913957d7abd7f2
#
_cell.length_a   1.000
_cell.length_b   1.000
_cell.length_c   1.000
_cell.angle_alpha   90.00
_cell.angle_beta   90.00
_cell.angle_gamma   90.00
#
_symmetry.space_group_name_H-M   'P 1'
#
loop_
_entity.id
_entity.type
_entity.pdbx_description
1 polymer ?
#
loop_
_entity_poly.entity_id
_entity_poly.type
_entity_poly.pdbx_seq_one_letter_code
_entity_poly.pdbx_strand_id
1 'polypeptide(L)'
;MHNVPGRGPHNAAHADSQERLARSPSMIRVFGHYISRIFIGLGAIEFCVLWLSLLAGYYIRLEARLEQFVAPFQTVSALAFGYAGITVLAMIAVGLYQRGLPWGAGFVLRILMAFGMSFTATVLLFYTIPHVTLGRGVVGLTFLFSLVGVLSVRSLFLRFAGSDVFHHRVLVLGVGRNAASVRDLEGPDQLFRVVGFVNVGEPGDVIPAPRQVRLESSLVDLMVARDADELVVAVDDRRKRLPVDDILDCKMSGMQVMDLVSFFEKEASLVNLDVLQPSWLIFSPGFQRRPLVDAGKRALDLVGASVMLAVGLPVMTAVAFGVWIESRGRGPILFHQTRVGLGGRPFRLHKFRSMRADAEADGVARWATVGDPRVTRFGRFIRKTRLDELPQLFNVLRGEMSLVGPRPERPEFVADLSSRLRFYSERHRVKPGLTGWAQLNYQYGSSVDDAKKKLEYDLYYVKNTSLFLDLVILLETVEIVLWGKGAR
;
A
#
# COMPACT_ATOMS: atom_id res chain seq x y z
N MET A 1 2.23 40.42 54.19
CA MET A 1 1.14 40.05 53.26
C MET A 1 1.65 40.30 51.84
N HIS A 2 2.21 39.28 51.20
CA HIS A 2 2.63 39.37 49.82
C HIS A 2 1.51 38.82 48.90
N ASN A 3 0.99 39.71 48.08
CA ASN A 3 0.01 39.43 47.06
C ASN A 3 0.68 38.63 45.94
N VAL A 4 0.26 37.37 45.71
CA VAL A 4 0.64 36.55 44.55
C VAL A 4 -0.25 37.01 43.40
N PRO A 5 0.30 37.45 42.26
CA PRO A 5 -0.52 37.80 41.10
C PRO A 5 -1.18 36.57 40.51
N GLY A 6 -2.49 36.68 40.29
CA GLY A 6 -3.33 35.64 39.72
C GLY A 6 -2.81 35.15 38.35
N ARG A 7 -2.82 33.87 38.13
CA ARG A 7 -2.57 33.24 36.84
C ARG A 7 -3.62 33.75 35.83
N GLY A 8 -3.18 34.60 34.89
CA GLY A 8 -4.04 35.13 33.84
C GLY A 8 -4.58 34.06 32.90
N PRO A 9 -5.63 34.38 32.10
CA PRO A 9 -6.31 33.44 31.19
C PRO A 9 -5.41 32.84 30.10
N HIS A 10 -4.21 33.38 29.87
CA HIS A 10 -3.22 32.82 28.95
C HIS A 10 -2.69 31.42 29.36
N ASN A 11 -2.59 31.10 30.66
CA ASN A 11 -2.05 29.82 31.11
C ASN A 11 -3.07 28.66 30.99
N ALA A 12 -4.36 28.95 31.03
CA ALA A 12 -5.40 27.91 30.85
C ALA A 12 -5.53 27.51 29.37
N ALA A 13 -5.42 28.47 28.46
CA ALA A 13 -5.41 28.18 27.00
C ALA A 13 -4.15 27.41 26.57
N HIS A 14 -2.99 27.69 27.21
CA HIS A 14 -1.76 26.94 26.98
C HIS A 14 -1.82 25.49 27.53
N ALA A 15 -2.47 25.22 28.64
CA ALA A 15 -2.62 23.88 29.20
C ALA A 15 -3.59 23.03 28.37
N ASP A 16 -4.72 23.59 27.94
CA ASP A 16 -5.69 22.91 27.07
C ASP A 16 -5.12 22.69 25.64
N SER A 17 -4.26 23.61 25.15
CA SER A 17 -3.52 23.42 23.91
C SER A 17 -2.44 22.35 24.03
N GLN A 18 -1.77 22.19 25.17
CA GLN A 18 -0.79 21.10 25.36
C GLN A 18 -1.45 19.72 25.46
N GLU A 19 -2.62 19.59 26.05
CA GLU A 19 -3.40 18.34 26.02
C GLU A 19 -3.93 18.01 24.61
N ARG A 20 -4.28 19.02 23.82
CA ARG A 20 -4.70 18.85 22.41
C ARG A 20 -3.52 18.55 21.47
N LEU A 21 -2.36 19.14 21.73
CA LEU A 21 -1.11 18.90 21.00
C LEU A 21 -0.59 17.45 21.18
N ALA A 22 -1.03 16.76 22.23
CA ALA A 22 -0.78 15.34 22.44
C ALA A 22 -1.69 14.42 21.59
N ARG A 23 -2.52 14.95 20.68
CA ARG A 23 -3.22 14.12 19.70
C ARG A 23 -2.19 13.35 18.89
N SER A 24 -2.18 12.05 19.11
CA SER A 24 -1.23 11.15 18.47
C SER A 24 -1.38 11.21 16.95
N PRO A 25 -0.30 11.14 16.18
CA PRO A 25 -0.35 11.23 14.72
C PRO A 25 -1.36 10.24 14.13
N SER A 26 -2.15 10.69 13.17
CA SER A 26 -3.19 9.87 12.50
C SER A 26 -2.64 8.61 11.83
N MET A 27 -1.33 8.60 11.53
CA MET A 27 -0.61 7.48 10.93
C MET A 27 0.59 7.06 11.77
N ILE A 28 0.86 5.76 11.78
CA ILE A 28 2.06 5.17 12.37
C ILE A 28 2.99 4.75 11.24
N ARG A 29 4.27 5.06 11.37
CA ARG A 29 5.29 4.58 10.45
C ARG A 29 5.83 3.23 10.91
N VAL A 30 5.47 2.17 10.18
CA VAL A 30 5.91 0.79 10.45
C VAL A 30 6.92 0.39 9.39
N PHE A 31 8.17 0.16 9.77
CA PHE A 31 9.28 -0.18 8.87
C PHE A 31 9.41 0.71 7.63
N GLY A 32 9.11 2.02 7.80
CA GLY A 32 9.19 3.00 6.73
C GLY A 32 7.86 3.28 6.00
N HIS A 33 6.90 2.38 6.08
CA HIS A 33 5.58 2.55 5.47
C HIS A 33 4.58 3.17 6.46
N TYR A 34 3.72 4.08 5.98
CA TYR A 34 2.71 4.76 6.80
C TYR A 34 1.39 3.99 6.78
N ILE A 35 0.90 3.63 7.97
CA ILE A 35 -0.37 2.92 8.16
C ILE A 35 -1.27 3.77 9.04
N SER A 36 -2.53 3.92 8.65
CA SER A 36 -3.52 4.61 9.48
C SER A 36 -3.78 3.82 10.77
N ARG A 37 -3.72 4.54 11.92
CA ARG A 37 -4.05 3.96 13.23
C ARG A 37 -5.45 3.39 13.28
N ILE A 38 -6.38 4.00 12.56
CA ILE A 38 -7.78 3.59 12.48
C ILE A 38 -7.89 2.16 11.94
N PHE A 39 -7.17 1.85 10.85
CA PHE A 39 -7.18 0.50 10.28
C PHE A 39 -6.44 -0.52 11.16
N ILE A 40 -5.39 -0.10 11.88
CA ILE A 40 -4.73 -0.96 12.86
C ILE A 40 -5.70 -1.27 14.01
N GLY A 41 -6.40 -0.27 14.53
CA GLY A 41 -7.41 -0.43 15.58
C GLY A 41 -8.57 -1.32 15.13
N LEU A 42 -9.08 -1.10 13.91
CA LEU A 42 -10.12 -1.94 13.31
C LEU A 42 -9.64 -3.40 13.20
N GLY A 43 -8.45 -3.63 12.67
CA GLY A 43 -7.86 -4.96 12.54
C GLY A 43 -7.66 -5.66 13.89
N ALA A 44 -7.25 -4.93 14.92
CA ALA A 44 -7.12 -5.46 16.28
C ALA A 44 -8.47 -5.86 16.88
N ILE A 45 -9.52 -5.03 16.72
CA ILE A 45 -10.88 -5.35 17.17
C ILE A 45 -11.41 -6.58 16.41
N GLU A 46 -11.27 -6.62 15.09
CA GLU A 46 -11.70 -7.77 14.28
C GLU A 46 -10.93 -9.04 14.65
N PHE A 47 -9.62 -8.94 14.91
CA PHE A 47 -8.83 -10.06 15.39
C PHE A 47 -9.37 -10.61 16.73
N CYS A 48 -9.67 -9.73 17.71
CA CYS A 48 -10.28 -10.13 18.98
C CYS A 48 -11.66 -10.81 18.79
N VAL A 49 -12.48 -10.25 17.91
CA VAL A 49 -13.80 -10.83 17.58
C VAL A 49 -13.65 -12.22 16.98
N LEU A 50 -12.74 -12.40 16.03
CA LEU A 50 -12.48 -13.70 15.40
C LEU A 50 -11.93 -14.72 16.39
N TRP A 51 -11.00 -14.30 17.25
CA TRP A 51 -10.45 -15.12 18.32
C TRP A 51 -11.53 -15.57 19.31
N LEU A 52 -12.37 -14.64 19.78
CA LEU A 52 -13.51 -14.94 20.66
C LEU A 52 -14.56 -15.82 19.98
N SER A 53 -14.78 -15.66 18.67
CA SER A 53 -15.74 -16.46 17.91
C SER A 53 -15.40 -17.95 17.90
N LEU A 54 -14.10 -18.30 17.77
CA LEU A 54 -13.69 -19.69 17.84
C LEU A 54 -13.84 -20.24 19.27
N LEU A 55 -13.46 -19.49 20.29
CA LEU A 55 -13.64 -19.88 21.67
C LEU A 55 -15.12 -20.12 22.00
N ALA A 56 -15.99 -19.16 21.63
CA ALA A 56 -17.43 -19.27 21.83
C ALA A 56 -18.00 -20.49 21.09
N GLY A 57 -17.65 -20.69 19.83
CA GLY A 57 -18.09 -21.85 19.03
C GLY A 57 -17.64 -23.18 19.64
N TYR A 58 -16.42 -23.23 20.20
CA TYR A 58 -15.88 -24.42 20.87
C TYR A 58 -16.64 -24.74 22.17
N TYR A 59 -16.75 -23.78 23.08
CA TYR A 59 -17.37 -24.02 24.39
C TYR A 59 -18.87 -24.25 24.29
N ILE A 60 -19.61 -23.49 23.48
CA ILE A 60 -21.06 -23.72 23.28
C ILE A 60 -21.33 -25.11 22.71
N ARG A 61 -20.50 -25.61 21.81
CA ARG A 61 -20.69 -26.94 21.23
C ARG A 61 -20.33 -28.05 22.21
N LEU A 62 -19.36 -27.81 23.08
CA LEU A 62 -18.93 -28.75 24.09
C LEU A 62 -20.01 -28.92 25.17
N GLU A 63 -20.56 -27.81 25.69
CA GLU A 63 -21.68 -27.85 26.66
C GLU A 63 -22.90 -28.56 26.08
N ALA A 64 -23.21 -28.35 24.79
CA ALA A 64 -24.35 -29.01 24.15
C ALA A 64 -24.21 -30.53 23.99
N ARG A 65 -22.97 -31.08 24.10
CA ARG A 65 -22.72 -32.52 23.94
C ARG A 65 -22.40 -33.27 25.20
N LEU A 66 -22.24 -32.58 26.33
CA LEU A 66 -21.81 -33.21 27.62
C LEU A 66 -20.53 -34.07 27.46
N GLU A 67 -19.61 -33.64 26.58
CA GLU A 67 -18.40 -34.42 26.30
C GLU A 67 -17.40 -34.29 27.45
N GLN A 68 -16.86 -35.41 27.89
CA GLN A 68 -15.91 -35.50 29.02
C GLN A 68 -14.48 -35.06 28.66
N PHE A 69 -14.15 -34.89 27.38
CA PHE A 69 -12.81 -34.48 26.95
C PHE A 69 -12.81 -33.04 26.43
N VAL A 70 -12.46 -32.13 27.34
CA VAL A 70 -12.22 -30.72 27.00
C VAL A 70 -10.74 -30.51 26.74
N ALA A 71 -10.38 -30.06 25.55
CA ALA A 71 -8.99 -29.66 25.31
C ALA A 71 -8.58 -28.49 26.21
N PRO A 72 -7.34 -28.44 26.69
CA PRO A 72 -6.87 -27.36 27.55
C PRO A 72 -7.12 -25.99 26.89
N PHE A 73 -7.53 -24.99 27.67
CA PHE A 73 -7.80 -23.64 27.19
C PHE A 73 -6.64 -23.07 26.35
N GLN A 74 -5.40 -23.35 26.76
CA GLN A 74 -4.22 -22.90 26.04
C GLN A 74 -4.17 -23.41 24.58
N THR A 75 -4.52 -24.69 24.38
CA THR A 75 -4.55 -25.30 23.04
C THR A 75 -5.63 -24.66 22.17
N VAL A 76 -6.86 -24.53 22.69
CA VAL A 76 -7.99 -23.93 21.95
C VAL A 76 -7.72 -22.46 21.67
N SER A 77 -7.13 -21.73 22.62
CA SER A 77 -6.75 -20.33 22.47
C SER A 77 -5.67 -20.14 21.40
N ALA A 78 -4.66 -21.02 21.35
CA ALA A 78 -3.62 -20.98 20.29
C ALA A 78 -4.22 -21.22 18.90
N LEU A 79 -5.16 -22.16 18.78
CA LEU A 79 -5.90 -22.41 17.54
C LEU A 79 -6.75 -21.19 17.13
N ALA A 80 -7.44 -20.60 18.09
CA ALA A 80 -8.24 -19.40 17.89
C ALA A 80 -7.37 -18.23 17.40
N PHE A 81 -6.17 -18.07 17.97
CA PHE A 81 -5.19 -17.07 17.56
C PHE A 81 -4.74 -17.29 16.10
N GLY A 82 -4.40 -18.53 15.74
CA GLY A 82 -4.05 -18.90 14.37
C GLY A 82 -5.18 -18.65 13.38
N TYR A 83 -6.41 -19.04 13.72
CA TYR A 83 -7.60 -18.78 12.92
C TYR A 83 -7.84 -17.29 12.71
N ALA A 84 -7.78 -16.48 13.76
CA ALA A 84 -7.95 -15.03 13.69
C ALA A 84 -6.88 -14.40 12.78
N GLY A 85 -5.62 -14.80 12.93
CA GLY A 85 -4.52 -14.33 12.08
C GLY A 85 -4.73 -14.66 10.60
N ILE A 86 -5.06 -15.90 10.29
CA ILE A 86 -5.35 -16.35 8.91
C ILE A 86 -6.52 -15.54 8.31
N THR A 87 -7.58 -15.33 9.10
CA THR A 87 -8.76 -14.62 8.62
C THR A 87 -8.47 -13.13 8.38
N VAL A 88 -7.74 -12.45 9.27
CA VAL A 88 -7.33 -11.06 9.09
C VAL A 88 -6.41 -10.94 7.86
N LEU A 89 -5.46 -11.85 7.67
CA LEU A 89 -4.60 -11.86 6.47
C LEU A 89 -5.43 -12.05 5.19
N ALA A 90 -6.42 -12.93 5.20
CA ALA A 90 -7.34 -13.10 4.07
C ALA A 90 -8.16 -11.82 3.81
N MET A 91 -8.61 -11.13 4.87
CA MET A 91 -9.33 -9.86 4.76
C MET A 91 -8.45 -8.74 4.18
N ILE A 92 -7.16 -8.69 4.54
CA ILE A 92 -6.18 -7.78 3.93
C ILE A 92 -5.99 -8.14 2.45
N ALA A 93 -5.82 -9.42 2.13
CA ALA A 93 -5.57 -9.90 0.77
C ALA A 93 -6.72 -9.64 -0.22
N VAL A 94 -7.96 -9.51 0.25
CA VAL A 94 -9.10 -9.12 -0.59
C VAL A 94 -9.38 -7.61 -0.56
N GLY A 95 -8.52 -6.81 0.08
CA GLY A 95 -8.57 -5.35 0.11
C GLY A 95 -9.65 -4.77 1.03
N LEU A 96 -10.04 -5.47 2.10
CA LEU A 96 -11.04 -4.97 3.06
C LEU A 96 -10.54 -3.83 3.96
N TYR A 97 -9.24 -3.54 3.98
CA TYR A 97 -8.63 -2.42 4.73
C TYR A 97 -8.19 -1.26 3.83
N GLN A 98 -8.66 -1.22 2.58
CA GLN A 98 -8.43 -0.09 1.68
C GLN A 98 -9.34 1.09 2.02
N ARG A 99 -8.83 2.31 1.80
CA ARG A 99 -9.59 3.56 1.96
C ARG A 99 -10.70 3.64 0.89
N GLY A 100 -11.80 4.30 1.22
CA GLY A 100 -12.87 4.60 0.25
C GLY A 100 -13.66 3.38 -0.25
N LEU A 101 -13.63 2.24 0.45
CA LEU A 101 -14.39 1.07 0.04
C LEU A 101 -15.90 1.26 0.32
N PRO A 102 -16.75 1.47 -0.71
CA PRO A 102 -18.16 1.73 -0.50
C PRO A 102 -18.89 0.48 0.01
N TRP A 103 -19.86 0.69 0.91
CA TRP A 103 -20.78 -0.36 1.30
C TRP A 103 -21.66 -0.77 0.12
N GLY A 104 -21.67 -2.04 -0.23
CA GLY A 104 -22.45 -2.56 -1.34
C GLY A 104 -22.18 -4.03 -1.63
N ALA A 105 -22.74 -4.55 -2.72
CA ALA A 105 -22.57 -5.95 -3.11
C ALA A 105 -21.09 -6.37 -3.24
N GLY A 106 -20.23 -5.48 -3.73
CA GLY A 106 -18.79 -5.72 -3.83
C GLY A 106 -18.11 -5.89 -2.47
N PHE A 107 -18.54 -5.14 -1.46
CA PHE A 107 -18.02 -5.26 -0.09
C PHE A 107 -18.40 -6.61 0.54
N VAL A 108 -19.67 -7.00 0.42
CA VAL A 108 -20.18 -8.29 0.92
C VAL A 108 -19.44 -9.45 0.23
N LEU A 109 -19.25 -9.36 -1.08
CA LEU A 109 -18.53 -10.38 -1.84
C LEU A 109 -17.07 -10.51 -1.35
N ARG A 110 -16.38 -9.41 -1.04
CA ARG A 110 -15.03 -9.44 -0.45
C ARG A 110 -14.99 -10.14 0.91
N ILE A 111 -15.98 -9.88 1.78
CA ILE A 111 -16.09 -10.59 3.06
C ILE A 111 -16.28 -12.09 2.82
N LEU A 112 -17.19 -12.48 1.96
CA LEU A 112 -17.44 -13.90 1.66
C LEU A 112 -16.18 -14.57 1.07
N MET A 113 -15.43 -13.89 0.20
CA MET A 113 -14.17 -14.40 -0.34
C MET A 113 -13.09 -14.54 0.75
N ALA A 114 -12.94 -13.54 1.62
CA ALA A 114 -12.00 -13.62 2.75
C ALA A 114 -12.31 -14.81 3.65
N PHE A 115 -13.58 -14.99 4.00
CA PHE A 115 -14.02 -16.12 4.81
C PHE A 115 -13.84 -17.46 4.09
N GLY A 116 -14.12 -17.54 2.77
CA GLY A 116 -13.87 -18.73 1.97
C GLY A 116 -12.38 -19.10 1.91
N MET A 117 -11.49 -18.10 1.69
CA MET A 117 -10.04 -18.30 1.74
C MET A 117 -9.57 -18.74 3.14
N SER A 118 -10.07 -18.09 4.19
CA SER A 118 -9.77 -18.44 5.58
C SER A 118 -10.24 -19.85 5.91
N PHE A 119 -11.44 -20.24 5.48
CA PHE A 119 -11.96 -21.59 5.64
C PHE A 119 -11.04 -22.61 4.99
N THR A 120 -10.71 -22.43 3.73
CA THR A 120 -9.82 -23.31 2.98
C THR A 120 -8.45 -23.45 3.66
N ALA A 121 -7.85 -22.32 4.05
CA ALA A 121 -6.55 -22.32 4.72
C ALA A 121 -6.62 -23.00 6.09
N THR A 122 -7.69 -22.78 6.86
CA THR A 122 -7.90 -23.41 8.17
C THR A 122 -8.10 -24.91 8.04
N VAL A 123 -8.88 -25.38 7.07
CA VAL A 123 -9.09 -26.81 6.79
C VAL A 123 -7.76 -27.47 6.38
N LEU A 124 -6.98 -26.83 5.48
CA LEU A 124 -5.66 -27.34 5.08
C LEU A 124 -4.72 -27.43 6.29
N LEU A 125 -4.70 -26.42 7.15
CA LEU A 125 -3.88 -26.42 8.35
C LEU A 125 -4.25 -27.57 9.28
N PHE A 126 -5.55 -27.80 9.53
CA PHE A 126 -6.01 -28.88 10.40
C PHE A 126 -5.79 -30.27 9.78
N TYR A 127 -5.81 -30.38 8.45
CA TYR A 127 -5.49 -31.63 7.78
C TYR A 127 -3.99 -31.97 7.87
N THR A 128 -3.11 -30.97 7.90
CA THR A 128 -1.65 -31.15 8.00
C THR A 128 -1.18 -31.39 9.43
N ILE A 129 -1.97 -31.00 10.46
CA ILE A 129 -1.65 -31.18 11.87
C ILE A 129 -2.65 -32.15 12.51
N PRO A 130 -2.39 -33.48 12.47
CA PRO A 130 -3.38 -34.52 12.82
C PRO A 130 -3.92 -34.48 14.24
N HIS A 131 -3.20 -33.83 15.17
CA HIS A 131 -3.60 -33.72 16.58
C HIS A 131 -4.60 -32.61 16.87
N VAL A 132 -4.99 -31.82 15.85
CA VAL A 132 -5.85 -30.64 15.97
C VAL A 132 -7.15 -30.89 15.20
N THR A 133 -8.08 -31.62 15.79
CA THR A 133 -9.40 -31.83 15.16
C THR A 133 -10.46 -30.97 15.86
N LEU A 134 -10.93 -29.93 15.13
CA LEU A 134 -12.15 -29.22 15.53
C LEU A 134 -13.37 -29.93 14.89
N GLY A 135 -14.35 -30.27 15.70
CA GLY A 135 -15.59 -30.87 15.22
C GLY A 135 -16.32 -29.95 14.23
N ARG A 136 -16.99 -30.52 13.22
CA ARG A 136 -17.72 -29.75 12.15
C ARG A 136 -18.69 -28.71 12.72
N GLY A 137 -19.33 -28.98 13.87
CA GLY A 137 -20.23 -28.04 14.53
C GLY A 137 -19.51 -26.84 15.15
N VAL A 138 -18.29 -27.02 15.67
CA VAL A 138 -17.45 -25.93 16.18
C VAL A 138 -17.06 -25.00 15.05
N VAL A 139 -16.60 -25.58 13.93
CA VAL A 139 -16.24 -24.79 12.74
C VAL A 139 -17.44 -23.98 12.23
N GLY A 140 -18.62 -24.59 12.11
CA GLY A 140 -19.83 -23.90 11.66
C GLY A 140 -20.23 -22.72 12.56
N LEU A 141 -20.23 -22.93 13.90
CA LEU A 141 -20.52 -21.87 14.87
C LEU A 141 -19.47 -20.77 14.84
N THR A 142 -18.18 -21.14 14.75
CA THR A 142 -17.08 -20.17 14.62
C THR A 142 -17.29 -19.25 13.42
N PHE A 143 -17.57 -19.81 12.24
CA PHE A 143 -17.80 -19.01 11.04
C PHE A 143 -19.04 -18.12 11.16
N LEU A 144 -20.13 -18.62 11.73
CA LEU A 144 -21.34 -17.83 11.97
C LEU A 144 -21.04 -16.62 12.89
N PHE A 145 -20.42 -16.87 14.06
CA PHE A 145 -20.11 -15.80 15.01
C PHE A 145 -19.10 -14.83 14.44
N SER A 146 -18.08 -15.32 13.73
CA SER A 146 -17.08 -14.48 13.05
C SER A 146 -17.74 -13.58 12.01
N LEU A 147 -18.59 -14.12 11.16
CA LEU A 147 -19.28 -13.35 10.12
C LEU A 147 -20.17 -12.26 10.72
N VAL A 148 -21.00 -12.63 11.71
CA VAL A 148 -21.88 -11.67 12.40
C VAL A 148 -21.05 -10.62 13.13
N GLY A 149 -20.00 -11.04 13.84
CA GLY A 149 -19.11 -10.14 14.57
C GLY A 149 -18.39 -9.14 13.67
N VAL A 150 -17.76 -9.61 12.59
CA VAL A 150 -17.06 -8.74 11.62
C VAL A 150 -18.03 -7.78 10.94
N LEU A 151 -19.21 -8.25 10.50
CA LEU A 151 -20.24 -7.39 9.90
C LEU A 151 -20.71 -6.32 10.90
N SER A 152 -20.91 -6.66 12.16
CA SER A 152 -21.32 -5.74 13.22
C SER A 152 -20.25 -4.66 13.46
N VAL A 153 -18.99 -5.06 13.63
CA VAL A 153 -17.86 -4.14 13.84
C VAL A 153 -17.73 -3.20 12.65
N ARG A 154 -17.81 -3.69 11.42
CA ARG A 154 -17.70 -2.86 10.22
C ARG A 154 -18.90 -1.95 10.01
N SER A 155 -20.11 -2.42 10.31
CA SER A 155 -21.32 -1.56 10.26
C SER A 155 -21.19 -0.40 11.23
N LEU A 156 -20.70 -0.67 12.45
CA LEU A 156 -20.45 0.35 13.46
C LEU A 156 -19.34 1.29 13.01
N PHE A 157 -18.22 0.74 12.53
CA PHE A 157 -17.10 1.52 12.02
C PHE A 157 -17.54 2.49 10.90
N LEU A 158 -18.31 2.04 9.92
CA LEU A 158 -18.75 2.87 8.81
C LEU A 158 -19.74 3.96 9.22
N ARG A 159 -20.54 3.75 10.27
CA ARG A 159 -21.39 4.81 10.84
C ARG A 159 -20.56 5.97 11.41
N PHE A 160 -19.38 5.69 11.93
CA PHE A 160 -18.48 6.69 12.51
C PHE A 160 -17.40 7.16 11.54
N ALA A 161 -17.07 6.41 10.50
CA ALA A 161 -15.99 6.73 9.55
C ALA A 161 -16.21 8.04 8.76
N GLY A 162 -17.45 8.46 8.60
CA GLY A 162 -17.81 9.75 7.98
C GLY A 162 -17.77 10.95 8.94
N SER A 163 -17.45 10.75 10.22
CA SER A 163 -17.35 11.84 11.18
C SER A 163 -16.00 12.56 11.07
N ASP A 164 -15.98 13.87 11.28
CA ASP A 164 -14.76 14.72 11.31
C ASP A 164 -13.72 14.25 12.37
N VAL A 165 -14.10 13.34 13.25
CA VAL A 165 -13.25 12.74 14.30
C VAL A 165 -12.04 12.00 13.72
N PHE A 166 -12.16 11.43 12.52
CA PHE A 166 -11.10 10.63 11.89
C PHE A 166 -10.22 11.43 10.93
N HIS A 167 -10.59 12.68 10.61
CA HIS A 167 -9.79 13.53 9.75
C HIS A 167 -8.84 14.38 10.61
N HIS A 168 -7.54 14.33 10.28
CA HIS A 168 -6.61 15.28 10.85
C HIS A 168 -6.62 16.59 10.06
N ARG A 169 -6.44 17.69 10.74
CA ARG A 169 -6.61 19.04 10.21
C ARG A 169 -5.25 19.62 9.85
N VAL A 170 -5.08 19.94 8.58
CA VAL A 170 -3.81 20.38 8.02
C VAL A 170 -3.88 21.87 7.69
N LEU A 171 -2.96 22.65 8.22
CA LEU A 171 -2.70 24.02 7.80
C LEU A 171 -1.55 24.01 6.79
N VAL A 172 -1.75 24.62 5.63
CA VAL A 172 -0.75 24.65 4.55
C VAL A 172 -0.10 26.04 4.50
N LEU A 173 1.21 26.09 4.64
CA LEU A 173 1.99 27.31 4.51
C LEU A 173 2.41 27.50 3.05
N GLY A 174 1.78 28.46 2.36
CA GLY A 174 1.95 28.77 0.96
C GLY A 174 0.62 28.82 0.21
N VAL A 175 0.58 29.54 -0.92
CA VAL A 175 -0.59 29.70 -1.81
C VAL A 175 -0.22 29.49 -3.29
N GLY A 176 1.02 29.08 -3.57
CA GLY A 176 1.56 28.83 -4.90
C GLY A 176 1.23 27.44 -5.45
N ARG A 177 2.04 27.00 -6.44
CA ARG A 177 1.86 25.69 -7.11
C ARG A 177 2.04 24.50 -6.16
N ASN A 178 2.98 24.59 -5.23
CA ASN A 178 3.21 23.59 -4.22
C ASN A 178 2.00 23.42 -3.30
N ALA A 179 1.37 24.52 -2.88
CA ALA A 179 0.15 24.48 -2.09
C ALA A 179 -1.04 23.91 -2.88
N ALA A 180 -1.12 24.20 -4.19
CA ALA A 180 -2.14 23.63 -5.06
C ALA A 180 -2.04 22.10 -5.14
N SER A 181 -0.84 21.52 -5.14
CA SER A 181 -0.67 20.07 -5.15
C SER A 181 -1.24 19.39 -3.89
N VAL A 182 -1.23 20.08 -2.73
CA VAL A 182 -1.90 19.60 -1.50
C VAL A 182 -3.43 19.66 -1.66
N ARG A 183 -3.95 20.77 -2.23
CA ARG A 183 -5.38 20.93 -2.53
C ARG A 183 -5.87 19.81 -3.46
N ASP A 184 -5.09 19.50 -4.49
CA ASP A 184 -5.47 18.50 -5.51
C ASP A 184 -5.37 17.05 -4.97
N LEU A 185 -4.63 16.84 -3.87
CA LEU A 185 -4.60 15.57 -3.15
C LEU A 185 -5.80 15.42 -2.21
N GLU A 186 -6.42 16.53 -1.76
CA GLU A 186 -7.59 16.50 -0.87
C GLU A 186 -8.79 15.85 -1.57
N GLY A 187 -9.35 14.82 -0.98
CA GLY A 187 -10.47 14.07 -1.55
C GLY A 187 -11.30 13.38 -0.47
N PRO A 188 -12.47 12.84 -0.83
CA PRO A 188 -13.38 12.19 0.13
C PRO A 188 -12.78 10.96 0.80
N ASP A 189 -11.82 10.31 0.15
CA ASP A 189 -11.16 9.10 0.64
C ASP A 189 -9.88 9.40 1.46
N GLN A 190 -9.51 10.67 1.57
CA GLN A 190 -8.34 11.08 2.35
C GLN A 190 -8.70 11.26 3.83
N LEU A 191 -7.74 10.96 4.70
CA LEU A 191 -7.90 11.10 6.15
C LEU A 191 -7.42 12.46 6.67
N PHE A 192 -7.20 13.43 5.79
CA PHE A 192 -6.85 14.79 6.15
C PHE A 192 -7.82 15.80 5.52
N ARG A 193 -7.95 16.96 6.15
CA ARG A 193 -8.71 18.10 5.66
C ARG A 193 -7.88 19.37 5.79
N VAL A 194 -7.78 20.13 4.70
CA VAL A 194 -7.06 21.41 4.74
C VAL A 194 -7.96 22.49 5.35
N VAL A 195 -7.54 23.03 6.50
CA VAL A 195 -8.27 24.08 7.24
C VAL A 195 -7.92 25.49 6.78
N GLY A 196 -6.89 25.64 5.96
CA GLY A 196 -6.52 26.93 5.37
C GLY A 196 -5.15 26.88 4.66
N PHE A 197 -4.96 27.85 3.77
CA PHE A 197 -3.69 28.09 3.08
C PHE A 197 -3.16 29.46 3.51
N VAL A 198 -2.00 29.48 4.16
CA VAL A 198 -1.41 30.70 4.72
C VAL A 198 -0.58 31.41 3.65
N ASN A 199 -0.95 32.64 3.32
CA ASN A 199 -0.20 33.44 2.37
C ASN A 199 0.98 34.15 3.06
N VAL A 200 2.19 33.81 2.64
CA VAL A 200 3.46 34.41 3.11
C VAL A 200 4.05 35.39 2.09
N GLY A 201 3.18 36.08 1.32
CA GLY A 201 3.57 37.03 0.30
C GLY A 201 3.80 36.41 -1.09
N GLU A 202 3.28 35.21 -1.33
CA GLU A 202 3.24 34.62 -2.67
C GLU A 202 2.10 35.22 -3.51
N PRO A 203 2.19 35.20 -4.87
CA PRO A 203 1.06 35.53 -5.72
C PRO A 203 -0.11 34.56 -5.44
N GLY A 204 -1.27 35.11 -5.06
CA GLY A 204 -2.41 34.35 -4.54
C GLY A 204 -3.35 33.76 -5.61
N ASP A 205 -2.93 33.67 -6.86
CA ASP A 205 -3.84 33.35 -7.99
C ASP A 205 -4.16 31.86 -8.13
N VAL A 206 -3.40 30.96 -7.47
CA VAL A 206 -3.52 29.51 -7.64
C VAL A 206 -4.51 28.88 -6.63
N ILE A 207 -4.55 29.43 -5.43
CA ILE A 207 -5.49 28.99 -4.38
C ILE A 207 -6.68 29.97 -4.30
N PRO A 208 -7.93 29.50 -4.34
CA PRO A 208 -9.11 30.36 -4.21
C PRO A 208 -9.07 31.24 -2.94
N ALA A 209 -9.39 32.52 -3.09
CA ALA A 209 -9.35 33.50 -1.99
C ALA A 209 -10.09 33.08 -0.71
N PRO A 210 -11.27 32.41 -0.75
CA PRO A 210 -11.96 31.96 0.44
C PRO A 210 -11.21 30.90 1.27
N ARG A 211 -10.24 30.22 0.68
CA ARG A 211 -9.39 29.22 1.35
C ARG A 211 -8.06 29.79 1.84
N GLN A 212 -7.74 31.02 1.43
CA GLN A 212 -6.53 31.71 1.89
C GLN A 212 -6.75 32.31 3.27
N VAL A 213 -5.72 32.22 4.11
CA VAL A 213 -5.69 32.78 5.44
C VAL A 213 -4.52 33.77 5.51
N ARG A 214 -4.76 34.97 6.02
CA ARG A 214 -3.70 35.96 6.28
C ARG A 214 -3.02 35.62 7.59
N LEU A 215 -1.72 35.78 7.62
CA LEU A 215 -0.94 35.69 8.84
C LEU A 215 -1.02 37.07 9.54
N GLU A 216 -1.95 37.19 10.48
CA GLU A 216 -2.16 38.44 11.25
C GLU A 216 -1.46 38.39 12.62
N SER A 217 -1.14 37.19 13.11
CA SER A 217 -0.44 36.90 14.35
C SER A 217 0.63 35.84 14.12
N SER A 218 1.07 35.15 15.15
CA SER A 218 2.01 34.04 14.99
C SER A 218 1.37 32.83 14.29
N LEU A 219 2.18 32.01 13.64
CA LEU A 219 1.71 30.72 13.07
C LEU A 219 1.17 29.80 14.18
N VAL A 220 1.72 29.87 15.38
CA VAL A 220 1.27 29.10 16.55
C VAL A 220 -0.18 29.46 16.90
N ASP A 221 -0.49 30.74 17.01
CA ASP A 221 -1.84 31.22 17.31
C ASP A 221 -2.83 30.83 16.22
N LEU A 222 -2.41 30.91 14.97
CA LEU A 222 -3.22 30.53 13.83
C LEU A 222 -3.53 29.02 13.81
N MET A 223 -2.55 28.16 14.12
CA MET A 223 -2.77 26.72 14.24
C MET A 223 -3.77 26.39 15.35
N VAL A 224 -3.65 27.05 16.51
CA VAL A 224 -4.58 26.87 17.62
C VAL A 224 -5.98 27.36 17.24
N ALA A 225 -6.09 28.56 16.65
CA ALA A 225 -7.38 29.14 16.24
C ALA A 225 -8.12 28.29 15.18
N ARG A 226 -7.38 27.60 14.34
CA ARG A 226 -7.92 26.71 13.29
C ARG A 226 -8.05 25.27 13.74
N ASP A 227 -7.68 24.94 14.99
CA ASP A 227 -7.61 23.57 15.52
C ASP A 227 -6.85 22.64 14.55
N ALA A 228 -5.69 23.12 14.04
CA ALA A 228 -4.87 22.41 13.09
C ALA A 228 -3.91 21.45 13.81
N ASP A 229 -3.87 20.21 13.37
CA ASP A 229 -3.00 19.16 13.93
C ASP A 229 -1.59 19.19 13.34
N GLU A 230 -1.46 19.70 12.10
CA GLU A 230 -0.21 19.63 11.34
C GLU A 230 -0.02 20.85 10.44
N LEU A 231 1.22 21.35 10.39
CA LEU A 231 1.66 22.40 9.47
C LEU A 231 2.45 21.79 8.33
N VAL A 232 1.97 21.98 7.09
CA VAL A 232 2.68 21.54 5.88
C VAL A 232 3.33 22.73 5.19
N VAL A 233 4.66 22.67 5.04
CA VAL A 233 5.44 23.74 4.40
C VAL A 233 5.45 23.53 2.89
N ALA A 234 4.61 24.30 2.17
CA ALA A 234 4.38 24.22 0.74
C ALA A 234 4.72 25.52 -0.02
N VAL A 235 5.64 26.32 0.51
CA VAL A 235 6.11 27.58 -0.13
C VAL A 235 6.92 27.25 -1.39
N ASP A 236 6.64 27.94 -2.52
CA ASP A 236 7.31 27.72 -3.79
C ASP A 236 8.77 28.22 -3.74
N ASP A 237 9.01 29.43 -3.23
CA ASP A 237 10.36 30.00 -3.07
C ASP A 237 10.77 30.07 -1.58
N ARG A 238 11.40 29.00 -1.10
CA ARG A 238 11.87 28.89 0.29
C ARG A 238 12.96 29.89 0.65
N ARG A 239 13.73 30.40 -0.32
CA ARG A 239 14.89 31.25 -0.01
C ARG A 239 14.53 32.65 0.46
N LYS A 240 13.40 33.18 0.02
CA LYS A 240 13.00 34.57 0.26
C LYS A 240 11.80 34.74 1.19
N ARG A 241 10.99 33.70 1.35
CA ARG A 241 9.64 33.83 1.94
C ARG A 241 9.32 32.84 3.04
N LEU A 242 10.28 32.00 3.42
CA LEU A 242 10.05 31.04 4.49
C LEU A 242 10.18 31.74 5.85
N PRO A 243 9.11 31.84 6.66
CA PRO A 243 9.17 32.38 8.01
C PRO A 243 9.77 31.33 8.96
N VAL A 244 11.11 31.22 8.95
CA VAL A 244 11.83 30.16 9.64
C VAL A 244 11.59 30.20 11.14
N ASP A 245 11.58 31.40 11.74
CA ASP A 245 11.39 31.59 13.18
C ASP A 245 10.00 31.13 13.62
N ASP A 246 8.93 31.53 12.88
CA ASP A 246 7.56 31.10 13.18
C ASP A 246 7.38 29.58 13.02
N ILE A 247 8.03 28.97 12.02
CA ILE A 247 8.00 27.51 11.81
C ILE A 247 8.72 26.80 12.96
N LEU A 248 9.85 27.36 13.41
CA LEU A 248 10.60 26.84 14.54
C LEU A 248 9.78 26.92 15.83
N ASP A 249 9.10 28.05 16.06
CA ASP A 249 8.21 28.23 17.20
C ASP A 249 7.07 27.21 17.22
N CYS A 250 6.44 26.92 16.05
CA CYS A 250 5.48 25.83 15.94
C CYS A 250 6.09 24.49 16.34
N LYS A 251 7.30 24.19 15.85
CA LYS A 251 8.00 22.93 16.14
C LYS A 251 8.36 22.82 17.62
N MET A 252 8.88 23.89 18.21
CA MET A 252 9.27 23.95 19.64
C MET A 252 8.07 23.89 20.56
N SER A 253 6.91 24.39 20.12
CA SER A 253 5.62 24.26 20.81
C SER A 253 5.01 22.86 20.72
N GLY A 254 5.69 21.89 20.10
CA GLY A 254 5.23 20.50 19.99
C GLY A 254 4.29 20.23 18.82
N MET A 255 4.02 21.20 17.97
CA MET A 255 3.20 21.03 16.77
C MET A 255 3.91 20.18 15.73
N GLN A 256 3.17 19.39 14.97
CA GLN A 256 3.73 18.63 13.85
C GLN A 256 4.00 19.57 12.67
N VAL A 257 5.27 19.65 12.27
CA VAL A 257 5.68 20.41 11.09
C VAL A 257 6.30 19.44 10.09
N MET A 258 5.82 19.47 8.86
CA MET A 258 6.25 18.55 7.81
C MET A 258 6.56 19.30 6.51
N ASP A 259 7.59 18.86 5.81
CA ASP A 259 7.85 19.31 4.43
C ASP A 259 6.90 18.62 3.44
N LEU A 260 6.72 19.25 2.29
CA LEU A 260 5.76 18.80 1.28
C LEU A 260 6.04 17.40 0.74
N VAL A 261 7.32 17.00 0.57
CA VAL A 261 7.67 15.66 0.06
C VAL A 261 7.30 14.60 1.09
N SER A 262 7.61 14.84 2.37
CA SER A 262 7.26 13.94 3.47
C SER A 262 5.74 13.85 3.67
N PHE A 263 5.01 14.94 3.42
CA PHE A 263 3.54 14.94 3.42
C PHE A 263 2.97 14.02 2.33
N PHE A 264 3.48 14.10 1.09
CA PHE A 264 3.08 13.17 0.03
C PHE A 264 3.44 11.72 0.33
N GLU A 265 4.60 11.47 0.94
CA GLU A 265 4.95 10.13 1.40
C GLU A 265 3.95 9.57 2.43
N LYS A 266 3.53 10.41 3.36
CA LYS A 266 2.61 10.04 4.42
C LYS A 266 1.20 9.79 3.87
N GLU A 267 0.66 10.72 3.09
CA GLU A 267 -0.75 10.69 2.68
C GLU A 267 -1.00 9.88 1.41
N ALA A 268 -0.06 9.92 0.44
CA ALA A 268 -0.22 9.30 -0.87
C ALA A 268 0.72 8.11 -1.12
N SER A 269 1.65 7.83 -0.18
CA SER A 269 2.65 6.75 -0.31
C SER A 269 3.42 6.81 -1.63
N LEU A 270 3.80 8.03 -2.04
CA LEU A 270 4.61 8.34 -3.22
C LEU A 270 5.64 9.43 -2.91
N VAL A 271 6.67 9.52 -3.74
CA VAL A 271 7.67 10.62 -3.72
C VAL A 271 7.36 11.55 -4.87
N ASN A 272 6.74 12.69 -4.60
CA ASN A 272 6.35 13.65 -5.63
C ASN A 272 7.58 14.29 -6.27
N LEU A 273 7.79 14.03 -7.57
CA LEU A 273 8.95 14.48 -8.34
C LEU A 273 8.98 15.98 -8.63
N ASP A 274 7.82 16.64 -8.68
CA ASP A 274 7.74 18.07 -8.98
C ASP A 274 8.33 18.94 -7.87
N VAL A 275 8.21 18.46 -6.63
CA VAL A 275 8.69 19.16 -5.42
C VAL A 275 9.97 18.57 -4.86
N LEU A 276 10.47 17.49 -5.46
CA LEU A 276 11.63 16.75 -4.98
C LEU A 276 12.92 17.54 -5.18
N GLN A 277 13.57 17.90 -4.09
CA GLN A 277 14.90 18.52 -4.10
C GLN A 277 16.00 17.45 -3.93
N PRO A 278 17.19 17.60 -4.58
CA PRO A 278 18.30 16.66 -4.39
C PRO A 278 18.75 16.52 -2.94
N SER A 279 18.71 17.61 -2.18
CA SER A 279 19.04 17.61 -0.75
C SER A 279 18.15 16.66 0.04
N TRP A 280 16.87 16.56 -0.32
CA TRP A 280 15.97 15.62 0.32
C TRP A 280 16.37 14.16 0.12
N LEU A 281 16.77 13.75 -1.09
CA LEU A 281 17.29 12.41 -1.36
C LEU A 281 18.56 12.10 -0.56
N ILE A 282 19.43 13.11 -0.36
CA ILE A 282 20.70 12.95 0.37
C ILE A 282 20.46 12.81 1.87
N PHE A 283 19.61 13.66 2.45
CA PHE A 283 19.42 13.76 3.90
C PHE A 283 18.23 13.00 4.44
N SER A 284 17.28 12.55 3.59
CA SER A 284 16.14 11.77 4.06
C SER A 284 16.58 10.38 4.54
N PRO A 285 15.99 9.86 5.64
CA PRO A 285 16.22 8.50 6.07
C PRO A 285 15.67 7.53 5.02
N GLY A 286 16.41 6.46 4.71
CA GLY A 286 16.05 5.47 3.70
C GLY A 286 17.15 5.31 2.64
N PHE A 287 16.87 4.66 1.53
CA PHE A 287 17.82 4.34 0.45
C PHE A 287 19.08 3.57 0.89
N GLN A 288 19.16 3.16 2.13
CA GLN A 288 20.33 2.43 2.67
C GLN A 288 20.14 0.93 2.46
N ARG A 289 21.18 0.28 1.99
CA ARG A 289 21.23 -1.19 1.95
C ARG A 289 21.32 -1.73 3.37
N ARG A 290 20.44 -2.66 3.70
CA ARG A 290 20.41 -3.37 4.98
C ARG A 290 20.62 -4.86 4.72
N PRO A 291 21.80 -5.41 4.94
CA PRO A 291 22.12 -6.81 4.56
C PRO A 291 21.13 -7.85 5.11
N LEU A 292 20.63 -7.65 6.32
CA LEU A 292 19.61 -8.53 6.92
C LEU A 292 18.25 -8.44 6.19
N VAL A 293 17.87 -7.25 5.76
CA VAL A 293 16.64 -7.07 4.97
C VAL A 293 16.81 -7.71 3.59
N ASP A 294 17.96 -7.52 2.95
CA ASP A 294 18.28 -8.12 1.65
C ASP A 294 18.30 -9.66 1.73
N ALA A 295 18.87 -10.23 2.80
CA ALA A 295 18.87 -11.67 3.05
C ALA A 295 17.46 -12.21 3.31
N GLY A 296 16.68 -11.55 4.16
CA GLY A 296 15.29 -11.91 4.43
C GLY A 296 14.41 -11.82 3.17
N LYS A 297 14.59 -10.75 2.36
CA LYS A 297 13.92 -10.60 1.07
C LYS A 297 14.31 -11.74 0.11
N ARG A 298 15.58 -12.12 0.06
CA ARG A 298 16.03 -13.26 -0.76
C ARG A 298 15.43 -14.58 -0.31
N ALA A 299 15.30 -14.81 0.99
CA ALA A 299 14.64 -15.99 1.53
C ALA A 299 13.14 -16.01 1.14
N LEU A 300 12.44 -14.88 1.28
CA LEU A 300 11.05 -14.71 0.86
C LEU A 300 10.88 -14.99 -0.64
N ASP A 301 11.77 -14.44 -1.47
CA ASP A 301 11.78 -14.66 -2.92
C ASP A 301 11.95 -16.15 -3.27
N LEU A 302 12.89 -16.85 -2.63
CA LEU A 302 13.16 -18.26 -2.90
C LEU A 302 11.99 -19.13 -2.46
N VAL A 303 11.49 -18.94 -1.23
CA VAL A 303 10.37 -19.73 -0.71
C VAL A 303 9.11 -19.44 -1.52
N GLY A 304 8.75 -18.17 -1.72
CA GLY A 304 7.55 -17.79 -2.45
C GLY A 304 7.58 -18.26 -3.91
N ALA A 305 8.70 -18.05 -4.62
CA ALA A 305 8.82 -18.51 -6.01
C ALA A 305 8.79 -20.04 -6.12
N SER A 306 9.38 -20.78 -5.17
CA SER A 306 9.35 -22.25 -5.15
C SER A 306 7.93 -22.77 -4.92
N VAL A 307 7.20 -22.20 -3.96
CA VAL A 307 5.80 -22.55 -3.70
C VAL A 307 4.92 -22.22 -4.91
N MET A 308 5.07 -21.03 -5.47
CA MET A 308 4.31 -20.61 -6.67
C MET A 308 4.62 -21.50 -7.88
N LEU A 309 5.86 -21.96 -8.05
CA LEU A 309 6.22 -22.91 -9.11
C LEU A 309 5.62 -24.28 -8.86
N ALA A 310 5.72 -24.81 -7.64
CA ALA A 310 5.17 -26.12 -7.30
C ALA A 310 3.65 -26.19 -7.56
N VAL A 311 2.91 -25.16 -7.13
CA VAL A 311 1.46 -25.06 -7.35
C VAL A 311 1.14 -24.71 -8.81
N GLY A 312 1.93 -23.85 -9.43
CA GLY A 312 1.70 -23.33 -10.78
C GLY A 312 2.16 -24.25 -11.90
N LEU A 313 3.00 -25.27 -11.62
CA LEU A 313 3.57 -26.15 -12.65
C LEU A 313 2.52 -26.83 -13.54
N PRO A 314 1.42 -27.40 -13.00
CA PRO A 314 0.35 -27.98 -13.84
C PRO A 314 -0.28 -26.93 -14.77
N VAL A 315 -0.52 -25.71 -14.25
CA VAL A 315 -1.08 -24.59 -15.03
C VAL A 315 -0.08 -24.12 -16.09
N MET A 316 1.19 -24.01 -15.75
CA MET A 316 2.25 -23.66 -16.70
C MET A 316 2.35 -24.68 -17.84
N THR A 317 2.22 -25.98 -17.52
CA THR A 317 2.20 -27.06 -18.53
C THR A 317 0.99 -26.91 -19.45
N ALA A 318 -0.19 -26.66 -18.90
CA ALA A 318 -1.41 -26.42 -19.68
C ALA A 318 -1.29 -25.19 -20.59
N VAL A 319 -0.72 -24.08 -20.07
CA VAL A 319 -0.46 -22.86 -20.85
C VAL A 319 0.56 -23.13 -21.97
N ALA A 320 1.64 -23.85 -21.68
CA ALA A 320 2.65 -24.23 -22.68
C ALA A 320 2.02 -25.04 -23.82
N PHE A 321 1.15 -25.98 -23.47
CA PHE A 321 0.41 -26.79 -24.42
C PHE A 321 -0.57 -25.95 -25.26
N GLY A 322 -1.29 -25.03 -24.63
CA GLY A 322 -2.19 -24.10 -25.32
C GLY A 322 -1.46 -23.19 -26.33
N VAL A 323 -0.29 -22.64 -25.95
CA VAL A 323 0.56 -21.87 -26.87
C VAL A 323 1.06 -22.73 -28.03
N TRP A 324 1.42 -23.99 -27.76
CA TRP A 324 1.88 -24.93 -28.78
C TRP A 324 0.76 -25.29 -29.78
N ILE A 325 -0.45 -25.57 -29.31
CA ILE A 325 -1.62 -25.85 -30.17
C ILE A 325 -1.94 -24.63 -31.03
N GLU A 326 -2.07 -23.43 -30.45
CA GLU A 326 -2.42 -22.22 -31.20
C GLU A 326 -1.40 -21.89 -32.29
N SER A 327 -0.14 -22.17 -32.02
CA SER A 327 0.94 -22.00 -33.00
C SER A 327 1.10 -23.17 -33.99
N ARG A 328 0.26 -24.19 -33.87
CA ARG A 328 0.38 -25.45 -34.67
C ARG A 328 1.78 -26.06 -34.61
N GLY A 329 2.39 -26.02 -33.42
CA GLY A 329 3.77 -26.47 -33.20
C GLY A 329 4.86 -25.59 -33.79
N ARG A 330 4.53 -24.40 -34.32
CA ARG A 330 5.51 -23.51 -34.98
C ARG A 330 6.00 -22.42 -34.01
N GLY A 331 7.32 -22.30 -33.91
CA GLY A 331 8.00 -21.28 -33.10
C GLY A 331 8.07 -21.60 -31.58
N PRO A 332 8.78 -20.78 -30.80
CA PRO A 332 9.06 -21.05 -29.40
C PRO A 332 7.82 -20.85 -28.51
N ILE A 333 7.68 -21.71 -27.49
CA ILE A 333 6.64 -21.57 -26.46
C ILE A 333 6.94 -20.37 -25.54
N LEU A 334 8.22 -20.19 -25.21
CA LEU A 334 8.70 -19.09 -24.38
C LEU A 334 9.19 -17.93 -25.25
N PHE A 335 8.84 -16.74 -24.85
CA PHE A 335 9.36 -15.49 -25.37
C PHE A 335 10.41 -14.94 -24.39
N HIS A 336 11.48 -14.41 -24.94
CA HIS A 336 12.57 -13.83 -24.18
C HIS A 336 12.79 -12.39 -24.60
N GLN A 337 13.03 -11.53 -23.63
CA GLN A 337 13.28 -10.11 -23.88
C GLN A 337 14.32 -9.56 -22.91
N THR A 338 15.27 -8.79 -23.42
CA THR A 338 16.22 -8.07 -22.56
C THR A 338 15.53 -6.97 -21.79
N ARG A 339 15.78 -6.94 -20.49
CA ARG A 339 15.26 -5.94 -19.56
C ARG A 339 16.37 -5.41 -18.67
N VAL A 340 16.16 -4.22 -18.08
CA VAL A 340 17.10 -3.60 -17.16
C VAL A 340 16.78 -4.04 -15.72
N GLY A 341 17.81 -4.53 -15.02
CA GLY A 341 17.73 -5.04 -13.67
C GLY A 341 18.50 -4.21 -12.65
N LEU A 342 18.91 -4.87 -11.57
CA LEU A 342 19.65 -4.26 -10.45
C LEU A 342 20.93 -3.55 -10.94
N GLY A 343 21.09 -2.29 -10.52
CA GLY A 343 22.25 -1.47 -10.88
C GLY A 343 22.34 -1.15 -12.38
N GLY A 344 21.20 -1.19 -13.10
CA GLY A 344 21.18 -0.93 -14.54
C GLY A 344 21.68 -2.10 -15.42
N ARG A 345 21.98 -3.26 -14.83
CA ARG A 345 22.49 -4.41 -15.58
C ARG A 345 21.38 -5.10 -16.38
N PRO A 346 21.60 -5.40 -17.66
CA PRO A 346 20.61 -6.11 -18.46
C PRO A 346 20.51 -7.57 -18.03
N PHE A 347 19.29 -8.14 -18.10
CA PHE A 347 19.02 -9.57 -17.92
C PHE A 347 17.97 -10.05 -18.91
N ARG A 348 17.85 -11.36 -19.07
CA ARG A 348 16.90 -12.00 -20.01
C ARG A 348 15.63 -12.40 -19.28
N LEU A 349 14.54 -11.67 -19.51
CA LEU A 349 13.23 -11.94 -18.96
C LEU A 349 12.56 -13.10 -19.72
N HIS A 350 11.91 -14.03 -19.01
CA HIS A 350 11.18 -15.16 -19.56
C HIS A 350 9.66 -14.97 -19.45
N LYS A 351 8.93 -15.17 -20.56
CA LYS A 351 7.45 -15.15 -20.59
C LYS A 351 6.93 -16.26 -21.51
N PHE A 352 5.66 -16.64 -21.32
CA PHE A 352 4.99 -17.39 -22.39
C PHE A 352 4.73 -16.46 -23.57
N ARG A 353 4.85 -17.00 -24.77
CA ARG A 353 4.56 -16.26 -25.99
C ARG A 353 3.05 -15.98 -26.07
N SER A 354 2.66 -14.73 -26.05
CA SER A 354 1.29 -14.24 -26.15
C SER A 354 1.03 -13.43 -27.43
N MET A 355 2.08 -13.22 -28.23
CA MET A 355 2.02 -12.50 -29.51
C MET A 355 2.48 -13.41 -30.67
N ARG A 356 2.15 -12.99 -31.89
CA ARG A 356 2.61 -13.66 -33.11
C ARG A 356 4.15 -13.64 -33.17
N ALA A 357 4.72 -14.61 -33.85
CA ALA A 357 6.18 -14.73 -33.95
C ALA A 357 6.85 -13.57 -34.70
N ASP A 358 6.11 -12.90 -35.57
CA ASP A 358 6.52 -11.73 -36.35
C ASP A 358 6.17 -10.38 -35.70
N ALA A 359 5.74 -10.36 -34.46
CA ALA A 359 5.21 -9.17 -33.77
C ALA A 359 6.20 -7.99 -33.68
N GLU A 360 7.50 -8.25 -33.70
CA GLU A 360 8.58 -7.23 -33.67
C GLU A 360 9.62 -7.53 -34.78
N ALA A 361 9.17 -7.97 -35.97
CA ALA A 361 10.05 -8.27 -37.10
C ALA A 361 10.83 -7.04 -37.60
N ASP A 362 10.30 -5.84 -37.37
CA ASP A 362 10.94 -4.56 -37.68
C ASP A 362 12.01 -4.12 -36.66
N GLY A 363 12.19 -4.86 -35.55
CA GLY A 363 13.16 -4.56 -34.49
C GLY A 363 12.84 -3.29 -33.66
N VAL A 364 11.69 -2.64 -33.92
CA VAL A 364 11.32 -1.41 -33.21
C VAL A 364 10.60 -1.72 -31.90
N ALA A 365 11.15 -1.18 -30.80
CA ALA A 365 10.53 -1.28 -29.49
C ALA A 365 9.25 -0.45 -29.43
N ARG A 366 8.10 -1.09 -29.17
CA ARG A 366 6.81 -0.43 -29.02
C ARG A 366 6.12 -0.85 -27.75
N TRP A 367 5.49 0.10 -27.07
CA TRP A 367 4.58 -0.23 -25.97
C TRP A 367 3.35 -0.97 -26.54
N ALA A 368 2.87 -1.99 -25.81
CA ALA A 368 1.64 -2.66 -26.18
C ALA A 368 0.44 -1.73 -25.94
N THR A 369 -0.45 -1.66 -26.91
CA THR A 369 -1.68 -0.87 -26.86
C THR A 369 -2.88 -1.75 -26.51
N VAL A 370 -4.00 -1.12 -26.14
CA VAL A 370 -5.28 -1.84 -25.92
C VAL A 370 -5.75 -2.38 -27.29
N GLY A 371 -6.10 -3.68 -27.32
CA GLY A 371 -6.51 -4.31 -28.57
C GLY A 371 -5.40 -4.56 -29.59
N ASP A 372 -4.13 -4.59 -29.15
CA ASP A 372 -2.96 -4.79 -30.01
C ASP A 372 -3.15 -5.99 -30.97
N PRO A 373 -3.13 -5.78 -32.30
CA PRO A 373 -3.39 -6.84 -33.28
C PRO A 373 -2.31 -7.95 -33.32
N ARG A 374 -1.16 -7.68 -32.70
CA ARG A 374 -0.07 -8.67 -32.59
C ARG A 374 -0.39 -9.77 -31.58
N VAL A 375 -1.37 -9.55 -30.66
CA VAL A 375 -1.74 -10.50 -29.61
C VAL A 375 -2.63 -11.60 -30.17
N THR A 376 -2.26 -12.88 -29.94
CA THR A 376 -3.04 -14.03 -30.36
C THR A 376 -4.32 -14.20 -29.52
N ARG A 377 -5.27 -15.05 -29.94
CA ARG A 377 -6.51 -15.28 -29.19
C ARG A 377 -6.24 -15.89 -27.81
N PHE A 378 -5.43 -16.95 -27.75
CA PHE A 378 -5.02 -17.56 -26.50
C PHE A 378 -4.07 -16.62 -25.72
N GLY A 379 -3.20 -15.91 -26.43
CA GLY A 379 -2.35 -14.87 -25.88
C GLY A 379 -3.13 -13.81 -25.11
N ARG A 380 -4.31 -13.39 -25.59
CA ARG A 380 -5.19 -12.45 -24.90
C ARG A 380 -5.70 -13.03 -23.58
N PHE A 381 -6.08 -14.30 -23.56
CA PHE A 381 -6.51 -14.98 -22.35
C PHE A 381 -5.38 -15.04 -21.31
N ILE A 382 -4.19 -15.53 -21.68
CA ILE A 382 -3.07 -15.65 -20.73
C ILE A 382 -2.54 -14.31 -20.25
N ARG A 383 -2.63 -13.23 -21.06
CA ARG A 383 -2.31 -11.86 -20.63
C ARG A 383 -3.34 -11.32 -19.64
N LYS A 384 -4.63 -11.51 -19.90
CA LYS A 384 -5.70 -11.09 -19.00
C LYS A 384 -5.60 -11.75 -17.62
N THR A 385 -5.18 -13.01 -17.59
CA THR A 385 -5.01 -13.79 -16.35
C THR A 385 -3.58 -13.71 -15.77
N ARG A 386 -2.67 -12.95 -16.40
CA ARG A 386 -1.25 -12.86 -16.03
C ARG A 386 -0.48 -14.17 -16.05
N LEU A 387 -1.04 -15.23 -16.64
CA LEU A 387 -0.39 -16.53 -16.76
C LEU A 387 0.84 -16.48 -17.69
N ASP A 388 0.89 -15.53 -18.62
CA ASP A 388 2.05 -15.30 -19.47
C ASP A 388 3.31 -14.90 -18.70
N GLU A 389 3.17 -14.37 -17.49
CA GLU A 389 4.29 -13.91 -16.64
C GLU A 389 4.85 -15.00 -15.71
N LEU A 390 4.19 -16.17 -15.58
CA LEU A 390 4.63 -17.26 -14.68
C LEU A 390 6.09 -17.72 -14.92
N PRO A 391 6.64 -17.79 -16.16
CA PRO A 391 8.03 -18.15 -16.34
C PRO A 391 9.05 -17.19 -15.72
N GLN A 392 8.65 -15.95 -15.35
CA GLN A 392 9.52 -15.02 -14.64
C GLN A 392 9.91 -15.54 -13.24
N LEU A 393 9.17 -16.49 -12.66
CA LEU A 393 9.55 -17.16 -11.41
C LEU A 393 10.94 -17.80 -11.50
N PHE A 394 11.37 -18.26 -12.68
CA PHE A 394 12.74 -18.72 -12.91
C PHE A 394 13.76 -17.59 -12.81
N ASN A 395 13.43 -16.36 -13.26
CA ASN A 395 14.30 -15.20 -13.05
C ASN A 395 14.40 -14.84 -11.56
N VAL A 396 13.31 -15.02 -10.79
CA VAL A 396 13.32 -14.80 -9.33
C VAL A 396 14.24 -15.84 -8.66
N LEU A 397 14.12 -17.11 -8.99
CA LEU A 397 14.99 -18.16 -8.44
C LEU A 397 16.47 -17.93 -8.78
N ARG A 398 16.77 -17.46 -10.00
CA ARG A 398 18.15 -17.10 -10.39
C ARG A 398 18.66 -15.83 -9.70
N GLY A 399 17.78 -15.04 -9.10
CA GLY A 399 18.15 -13.80 -8.42
C GLY A 399 18.30 -12.59 -9.33
N GLU A 400 17.90 -12.70 -10.58
CA GLU A 400 17.82 -11.59 -11.55
C GLU A 400 16.63 -10.66 -11.25
N MET A 401 15.55 -11.24 -10.68
CA MET A 401 14.35 -10.56 -10.22
C MET A 401 14.07 -10.88 -8.74
N SER A 402 13.10 -10.18 -8.18
CA SER A 402 12.44 -10.43 -6.90
C SER A 402 10.94 -10.65 -7.14
N LEU A 403 10.22 -11.19 -6.18
CA LEU A 403 8.76 -11.20 -6.23
C LEU A 403 8.21 -9.78 -6.22
N VAL A 404 8.83 -8.89 -5.42
CA VAL A 404 8.39 -7.50 -5.26
C VAL A 404 9.51 -6.53 -5.65
N GLY A 405 9.16 -5.56 -6.50
CA GLY A 405 10.09 -4.50 -6.95
C GLY A 405 9.51 -3.70 -8.13
N PRO A 406 10.23 -2.66 -8.58
CA PRO A 406 9.86 -1.92 -9.79
C PRO A 406 9.76 -2.83 -11.01
N ARG A 407 8.76 -2.59 -11.86
CA ARG A 407 8.61 -3.39 -13.10
C ARG A 407 9.82 -3.19 -14.03
N PRO A 408 10.46 -4.27 -14.52
CA PRO A 408 11.62 -4.13 -15.40
C PRO A 408 11.23 -3.57 -16.77
N GLU A 409 11.93 -2.55 -17.23
CA GLU A 409 11.71 -1.91 -18.54
C GLU A 409 12.77 -2.30 -19.56
N ARG A 410 12.49 -2.08 -20.85
CA ARG A 410 13.44 -2.32 -21.95
C ARG A 410 14.58 -1.31 -21.90
N PRO A 411 15.83 -1.68 -22.30
CA PRO A 411 16.96 -0.74 -22.32
C PRO A 411 16.70 0.54 -23.12
N GLU A 412 15.99 0.41 -24.24
CA GLU A 412 15.66 1.55 -25.13
C GLU A 412 14.76 2.56 -24.40
N PHE A 413 13.75 2.09 -23.68
CA PHE A 413 12.85 2.94 -22.90
C PHE A 413 13.56 3.52 -21.67
N VAL A 414 14.44 2.77 -21.03
CA VAL A 414 15.23 3.27 -19.89
C VAL A 414 16.14 4.41 -20.34
N ALA A 415 16.79 4.29 -21.50
CA ALA A 415 17.64 5.34 -22.05
C ALA A 415 16.85 6.63 -22.33
N ASP A 416 15.70 6.53 -23.02
CA ASP A 416 14.84 7.67 -23.32
C ASP A 416 14.29 8.32 -22.04
N LEU A 417 13.71 7.52 -21.12
CA LEU A 417 13.11 8.03 -19.89
C LEU A 417 14.16 8.63 -18.94
N SER A 418 15.37 8.08 -18.87
CA SER A 418 16.46 8.65 -18.07
C SER A 418 16.93 10.00 -18.57
N SER A 419 16.80 10.28 -19.87
CA SER A 419 17.12 11.60 -20.43
C SER A 419 16.06 12.66 -20.13
N ARG A 420 14.80 12.24 -19.93
CA ARG A 420 13.64 13.14 -19.73
C ARG A 420 13.24 13.28 -18.27
N LEU A 421 13.41 12.24 -17.47
CA LEU A 421 12.96 12.19 -16.07
C LEU A 421 14.17 12.15 -15.14
N ARG A 422 14.30 13.19 -14.36
CA ARG A 422 15.31 13.25 -13.30
C ARG A 422 15.09 12.10 -12.31
N PHE A 423 16.16 11.48 -11.83
CA PHE A 423 16.17 10.37 -10.88
C PHE A 423 15.56 9.06 -11.41
N TYR A 424 15.33 8.92 -12.72
CA TYR A 424 14.75 7.69 -13.26
C TYR A 424 15.62 6.45 -12.99
N SER A 425 16.95 6.61 -13.03
CA SER A 425 17.91 5.53 -12.75
C SER A 425 17.86 5.00 -11.31
N GLU A 426 17.36 5.81 -10.35
CA GLU A 426 17.33 5.43 -8.94
C GLU A 426 16.41 4.22 -8.66
N ARG A 427 15.43 3.97 -9.54
CA ARG A 427 14.56 2.79 -9.48
C ARG A 427 15.32 1.46 -9.63
N HIS A 428 16.51 1.47 -10.22
CA HIS A 428 17.36 0.30 -10.42
C HIS A 428 18.26 0.00 -9.23
N ARG A 429 18.18 0.73 -8.12
CA ARG A 429 18.91 0.42 -6.88
C ARG A 429 18.42 -0.84 -6.18
N VAL A 430 17.25 -1.34 -6.53
CA VAL A 430 16.68 -2.60 -6.07
C VAL A 430 16.46 -3.55 -7.24
N LYS A 431 16.28 -4.85 -6.96
CA LYS A 431 15.91 -5.81 -8.01
C LYS A 431 14.54 -5.48 -8.59
N PRO A 432 14.35 -5.65 -9.90
CA PRO A 432 13.01 -5.54 -10.49
C PRO A 432 12.09 -6.65 -9.97
N GLY A 433 10.79 -6.36 -9.90
CA GLY A 433 9.78 -7.26 -9.35
C GLY A 433 8.84 -7.87 -10.37
N LEU A 434 8.25 -9.00 -10.00
CA LEU A 434 7.08 -9.58 -10.68
C LEU A 434 5.86 -8.68 -10.43
N THR A 435 5.68 -8.25 -9.19
CA THR A 435 4.74 -7.19 -8.77
C THR A 435 5.50 -6.05 -8.11
N GLY A 436 4.84 -4.89 -7.89
CA GLY A 436 5.48 -3.74 -7.25
C GLY A 436 4.51 -2.64 -6.90
N TRP A 437 4.95 -1.72 -6.03
CA TRP A 437 4.13 -0.65 -5.49
C TRP A 437 3.51 0.24 -6.56
N ALA A 438 4.29 0.60 -7.60
CA ALA A 438 3.77 1.34 -8.74
C ALA A 438 2.71 0.56 -9.54
N GLN A 439 2.81 -0.76 -9.63
CA GLN A 439 1.85 -1.59 -10.36
C GLN A 439 0.50 -1.69 -9.64
N LEU A 440 0.47 -1.58 -8.30
CA LEU A 440 -0.74 -1.56 -7.48
C LEU A 440 -1.46 -0.22 -7.57
N ASN A 441 -0.69 0.89 -7.43
CA ASN A 441 -1.25 2.22 -7.26
C ASN A 441 -1.47 2.99 -8.57
N TYR A 442 -0.73 2.63 -9.64
CA TYR A 442 -0.85 3.28 -10.95
C TYR A 442 -0.81 2.26 -12.08
N GLN A 443 -1.98 1.92 -12.60
CA GLN A 443 -2.12 0.70 -13.38
C GLN A 443 -1.67 0.84 -14.84
N TYR A 444 -1.97 1.90 -15.58
CA TYR A 444 -1.64 1.97 -17.00
C TYR A 444 -1.44 3.38 -17.55
N GLY A 445 -0.43 3.49 -18.37
CA GLY A 445 -0.13 4.58 -19.26
C GLY A 445 1.14 4.28 -20.06
N SER A 446 1.21 4.80 -21.25
CA SER A 446 2.34 4.67 -22.19
C SER A 446 2.94 6.04 -22.55
N SER A 447 2.66 7.06 -21.76
CA SER A 447 3.22 8.41 -21.90
C SER A 447 4.39 8.63 -20.95
N VAL A 448 5.13 9.71 -21.16
CA VAL A 448 6.21 10.14 -20.26
C VAL A 448 5.64 10.55 -18.89
N ASP A 449 4.44 11.16 -18.86
CA ASP A 449 3.77 11.55 -17.62
C ASP A 449 3.35 10.31 -16.81
N ASP A 450 2.88 9.25 -17.48
CA ASP A 450 2.61 7.97 -16.83
C ASP A 450 3.87 7.33 -16.26
N ALA A 451 4.99 7.42 -16.99
CA ALA A 451 6.28 6.93 -16.52
C ALA A 451 6.77 7.73 -15.31
N LYS A 452 6.52 9.06 -15.28
CA LYS A 452 6.80 9.93 -14.13
C LYS A 452 5.99 9.49 -12.90
N LYS A 453 4.67 9.28 -13.06
CA LYS A 453 3.82 8.83 -11.96
C LYS A 453 4.23 7.47 -11.42
N LYS A 454 4.58 6.51 -12.28
CA LYS A 454 5.14 5.22 -11.85
C LYS A 454 6.45 5.38 -11.09
N LEU A 455 7.33 6.28 -11.55
CA LEU A 455 8.59 6.55 -10.88
C LEU A 455 8.39 7.11 -9.47
N GLU A 456 7.38 7.97 -9.24
CA GLU A 456 7.05 8.49 -7.91
C GLU A 456 6.75 7.36 -6.90
N TYR A 457 5.99 6.34 -7.31
CA TYR A 457 5.73 5.14 -6.51
C TYR A 457 6.94 4.20 -6.41
N ASP A 458 7.70 4.04 -7.50
CA ASP A 458 8.92 3.23 -7.49
C ASP A 458 9.96 3.80 -6.52
N LEU A 459 10.14 5.14 -6.49
CA LEU A 459 11.06 5.79 -5.55
C LEU A 459 10.61 5.65 -4.09
N TYR A 460 9.30 5.72 -3.84
CA TYR A 460 8.76 5.43 -2.51
C TYR A 460 9.13 4.01 -2.06
N TYR A 461 8.94 3.02 -2.93
CA TYR A 461 9.32 1.64 -2.67
C TYR A 461 10.83 1.49 -2.42
N VAL A 462 11.67 2.06 -3.30
CA VAL A 462 13.14 2.00 -3.17
C VAL A 462 13.60 2.58 -1.84
N LYS A 463 13.01 3.72 -1.41
CA LYS A 463 13.32 4.37 -0.14
C LYS A 463 12.93 3.54 1.07
N ASN A 464 11.74 2.95 1.03
CA ASN A 464 11.10 2.28 2.18
C ASN A 464 11.13 0.75 2.08
N THR A 465 12.04 0.19 1.27
CA THR A 465 12.18 -1.27 1.09
C THR A 465 12.28 -1.98 2.44
N SER A 466 11.34 -2.89 2.69
CA SER A 466 11.28 -3.71 3.90
C SER A 466 10.49 -4.99 3.62
N LEU A 467 10.74 -6.05 4.40
CA LEU A 467 9.94 -7.29 4.33
C LEU A 467 8.45 -7.02 4.59
N PHE A 468 8.15 -6.06 5.46
CA PHE A 468 6.79 -5.67 5.76
C PHE A 468 6.09 -5.08 4.53
N LEU A 469 6.73 -4.12 3.83
CA LEU A 469 6.18 -3.52 2.61
C LEU A 469 6.04 -4.57 1.49
N ASP A 470 7.00 -5.50 1.37
CA ASP A 470 6.90 -6.60 0.41
C ASP A 470 5.68 -7.49 0.68
N LEU A 471 5.41 -7.84 1.95
CA LEU A 471 4.23 -8.62 2.33
C LEU A 471 2.93 -7.86 2.04
N VAL A 472 2.87 -6.57 2.33
CA VAL A 472 1.72 -5.72 1.99
C VAL A 472 1.47 -5.75 0.48
N ILE A 473 2.51 -5.53 -0.33
CA ILE A 473 2.41 -5.56 -1.80
C ILE A 473 1.95 -6.94 -2.31
N LEU A 474 2.48 -8.03 -1.76
CA LEU A 474 2.06 -9.38 -2.15
C LEU A 474 0.59 -9.64 -1.81
N LEU A 475 0.13 -9.23 -0.63
CA LEU A 475 -1.27 -9.36 -0.23
C LEU A 475 -2.20 -8.52 -1.12
N GLU A 476 -1.86 -7.27 -1.39
CA GLU A 476 -2.64 -6.40 -2.28
C GLU A 476 -2.61 -6.88 -3.74
N THR A 477 -1.54 -7.55 -4.17
CA THR A 477 -1.46 -8.19 -5.51
C THR A 477 -2.53 -9.29 -5.66
N VAL A 478 -2.81 -10.05 -4.59
CA VAL A 478 -3.88 -11.07 -4.61
C VAL A 478 -5.23 -10.41 -4.94
N GLU A 479 -5.51 -9.25 -4.36
CA GLU A 479 -6.73 -8.49 -4.66
C GLU A 479 -6.81 -8.14 -6.15
N ILE A 480 -5.74 -7.59 -6.73
CA ILE A 480 -5.71 -7.20 -8.15
C ILE A 480 -5.95 -8.40 -9.05
N VAL A 481 -5.35 -9.55 -8.74
CA VAL A 481 -5.54 -10.78 -9.51
C VAL A 481 -6.98 -11.29 -9.40
N LEU A 482 -7.56 -11.30 -8.21
CA LEU A 482 -8.92 -11.80 -7.97
C LEU A 482 -10.00 -10.91 -8.62
N TRP A 483 -9.82 -9.60 -8.57
CA TRP A 483 -10.81 -8.63 -9.10
C TRP A 483 -10.53 -8.21 -10.54
N GLY A 484 -9.45 -8.68 -11.14
CA GLY A 484 -9.07 -8.34 -12.51
C GLY A 484 -8.76 -6.84 -12.70
N LYS A 485 -8.50 -6.10 -11.61
CA LYS A 485 -8.12 -4.70 -11.70
C LYS A 485 -6.78 -4.58 -12.45
N GLY A 486 -6.79 -3.85 -13.56
CA GLY A 486 -5.56 -3.61 -14.33
C GLY A 486 -5.14 -4.71 -15.31
N ALA A 487 -5.95 -5.72 -15.59
CA ALA A 487 -5.75 -6.62 -16.70
C ALA A 487 -6.27 -5.99 -18.01
N ARG A 488 -5.40 -5.82 -18.99
CA ARG A 488 -5.74 -5.37 -20.36
C ARG A 488 -5.33 -6.39 -21.39
#